data_e11bba17ab60e3d263590d63499ebb1e
#
_entry.id   e11bba17ab60e3d263590d63499ebb1e
#
_cell.length_a   1.000
_cell.length_b   1.000
_cell.length_c   1.000
_cell.angle_alpha   90.00
_cell.angle_beta   90.00
_cell.angle_gamma   90.00
#
_symmetry.space_group_name_H-M   'P 1'
#
loop_
_entity.id
_entity.type
_entity.pdbx_description
1 polymer ?
#
loop_
_entity_poly.entity_id
_entity_poly.type
_entity_poly.pdbx_seq_one_letter_code
_entity_poly.pdbx_strand_id
1 'polypeptide(L)'
;FPKYGQLGELHHRERGYVYFQDFIPNNLYDIRVVVVGNRAFALKRLVRENDFRASGSGKIVYDKTQIDLRCIQIAFDINKKLETQSIAYDFVFDTENNPLVIEISYGYAISAYDYCEGFWDENLNWYDEKVTPQYWMIEDLIKTLK
;
A
#
# COMPACT_ATOMS: atom_id res chain seq x y z
N PHE A 1 22.94 6.75 -10.86
CA PHE A 1 21.58 7.29 -10.89
C PHE A 1 21.04 7.12 -12.30
N PRO A 2 19.85 6.52 -12.50
CA PRO A 2 19.27 6.49 -13.84
C PRO A 2 19.10 7.93 -14.31
N LYS A 3 19.52 8.21 -15.54
CA LYS A 3 19.17 9.48 -16.19
C LYS A 3 17.66 9.56 -16.15
N TYR A 4 17.14 10.62 -15.56
CA TYR A 4 15.71 10.90 -15.59
C TYR A 4 15.28 10.85 -17.04
N GLY A 5 14.38 9.94 -17.38
CA GLY A 5 13.86 9.84 -18.73
C GLY A 5 13.12 11.12 -19.13
N GLN A 6 12.70 11.20 -20.37
CA GLN A 6 12.02 12.39 -20.96
C GLN A 6 10.87 12.96 -20.09
N LEU A 7 10.23 12.16 -19.26
CA LEU A 7 9.20 12.60 -18.29
C LEU A 7 9.77 13.54 -17.21
N GLY A 8 11.03 13.38 -16.80
CA GLY A 8 11.67 14.29 -15.83
C GLY A 8 12.01 15.67 -16.39
N GLU A 9 12.02 15.81 -17.71
CA GLU A 9 12.24 17.09 -18.38
C GLU A 9 10.94 17.89 -18.55
N LEU A 10 9.78 17.23 -18.56
CA LEU A 10 8.46 17.83 -18.72
C LEU A 10 7.87 18.38 -17.42
N HIS A 11 8.36 17.93 -16.25
CA HIS A 11 7.89 18.39 -14.97
C HIS A 11 8.88 19.39 -14.35
N HIS A 12 8.37 20.55 -13.96
CA HIS A 12 9.16 21.52 -13.19
C HIS A 12 9.65 20.86 -11.90
N ARG A 13 10.96 20.94 -11.65
CA ARG A 13 11.51 20.51 -10.36
C ARG A 13 10.94 21.41 -9.27
N GLU A 14 10.39 20.76 -8.24
CA GLU A 14 10.02 21.48 -7.05
C GLU A 14 11.24 22.13 -6.42
N ARG A 15 11.13 23.40 -6.05
CA ARG A 15 12.22 24.20 -5.50
C ARG A 15 11.74 24.95 -4.27
N GLY A 16 12.65 25.18 -3.35
CA GLY A 16 12.40 26.06 -2.20
C GLY A 16 11.91 25.33 -0.94
N TYR A 17 11.77 24.00 -0.95
CA TYR A 17 11.52 23.22 0.26
C TYR A 17 12.27 21.88 0.25
N VAL A 18 12.45 21.33 1.44
CA VAL A 18 13.02 19.99 1.67
C VAL A 18 12.03 19.23 2.54
N TYR A 19 11.71 18.03 2.12
CA TYR A 19 10.84 17.13 2.89
C TYR A 19 11.68 16.33 3.88
N PHE A 20 11.29 16.33 5.14
CA PHE A 20 11.87 15.52 6.21
C PHE A 20 10.80 14.61 6.79
N GLN A 21 11.19 13.39 7.09
CA GLN A 21 10.35 12.43 7.79
C GLN A 21 11.18 11.78 8.88
N ASP A 22 10.58 11.61 10.08
CA ASP A 22 11.23 10.90 11.17
C ASP A 22 11.47 9.44 10.77
N PHE A 23 12.66 8.96 11.09
CA PHE A 23 13.01 7.57 10.90
C PHE A 23 12.44 6.71 12.02
N ILE A 24 11.65 5.70 11.68
CA ILE A 24 11.11 4.71 12.62
C ILE A 24 12.02 3.48 12.61
N PRO A 25 12.87 3.30 13.64
CA PRO A 25 13.86 2.24 13.65
C PRO A 25 13.26 0.85 13.92
N ASN A 26 14.09 -0.20 13.76
CA ASN A 26 13.81 -1.58 14.13
C ASN A 26 12.71 -2.28 13.32
N ASN A 27 12.29 -1.73 12.18
CA ASN A 27 11.38 -2.41 11.28
C ASN A 27 12.16 -3.30 10.30
N LEU A 28 11.98 -4.61 10.37
CA LEU A 28 12.55 -5.60 9.46
C LEU A 28 11.68 -5.84 8.23
N TYR A 29 10.51 -5.23 8.19
CA TYR A 29 9.52 -5.29 7.13
C TYR A 29 8.61 -4.08 7.18
N ASP A 30 7.89 -3.86 6.09
CA ASP A 30 6.68 -3.04 6.07
C ASP A 30 5.48 -3.88 5.62
N ILE A 31 4.28 -3.37 5.88
CA ILE A 31 3.04 -3.94 5.35
C ILE A 31 2.45 -2.90 4.39
N ARG A 32 2.27 -3.31 3.14
CA ARG A 32 1.52 -2.52 2.17
C ARG A 32 0.10 -3.04 2.08
N VAL A 33 -0.85 -2.16 2.34
CA VAL A 33 -2.29 -2.41 2.18
C VAL A 33 -2.78 -1.60 1.00
N VAL A 34 -3.53 -2.21 0.10
CA VAL A 34 -4.23 -1.52 -0.97
C VAL A 34 -5.72 -1.64 -0.73
N VAL A 35 -6.41 -0.51 -0.75
CA VAL A 35 -7.87 -0.44 -0.66
C VAL A 35 -8.42 -0.07 -2.02
N VAL A 36 -9.44 -0.81 -2.48
CA VAL A 36 -10.22 -0.52 -3.69
C VAL A 36 -11.71 -0.63 -3.32
N GLY A 37 -12.38 0.51 -3.24
CA GLY A 37 -13.75 0.57 -2.73
C GLY A 37 -13.86 -0.01 -1.33
N ASN A 38 -14.63 -1.08 -1.17
CA ASN A 38 -14.85 -1.81 0.09
C ASN A 38 -14.01 -3.09 0.23
N ARG A 39 -12.95 -3.23 -0.55
CA ARG A 39 -12.06 -4.40 -0.56
C ARG A 39 -10.63 -3.96 -0.27
N ALA A 40 -9.92 -4.72 0.56
CA ALA A 40 -8.51 -4.49 0.87
C ALA A 40 -7.71 -5.77 0.68
N PHE A 41 -6.55 -5.65 0.07
CA PHE A 41 -5.57 -6.72 -0.02
C PHE A 41 -4.20 -6.21 0.40
N ALA A 42 -3.33 -7.09 0.85
CA ALA A 42 -2.07 -6.68 1.44
C ALA A 42 -0.93 -7.65 1.13
N LEU A 43 0.26 -7.13 1.28
CA LEU A 43 1.49 -7.88 1.25
C LEU A 43 2.49 -7.33 2.28
N LYS A 44 3.38 -8.17 2.74
CA LYS A 44 4.48 -7.82 3.64
C LYS A 44 5.78 -7.84 2.84
N ARG A 45 6.57 -6.76 2.91
CA ARG A 45 7.85 -6.66 2.24
C ARG A 45 8.96 -6.69 3.28
N LEU A 46 9.91 -7.60 3.12
CA LEU A 46 11.08 -7.66 3.99
C LEU A 46 12.11 -6.64 3.54
N VAL A 47 12.85 -6.08 4.49
CA VAL A 47 13.93 -5.14 4.19
C VAL A 47 15.05 -5.78 3.38
N ARG A 48 15.81 -4.96 2.68
CA ARG A 48 17.02 -5.40 1.97
C ARG A 48 18.10 -5.78 2.98
N GLU A 49 19.02 -6.59 2.54
CA GLU A 49 20.21 -6.87 3.35
C GLU A 49 21.04 -5.60 3.53
N ASN A 50 21.39 -5.29 4.78
CA ASN A 50 22.12 -4.09 5.16
C ASN A 50 21.44 -2.75 4.79
N ASP A 51 20.11 -2.75 4.67
CA ASP A 51 19.32 -1.55 4.35
C ASP A 51 18.00 -1.58 5.15
N PHE A 52 17.53 -0.45 5.61
CA PHE A 52 16.24 -0.34 6.30
C PHE A 52 15.03 -0.33 5.35
N ARG A 53 15.26 -0.16 4.06
CA ARG A 53 14.19 -0.04 3.05
C ARG A 53 13.66 -1.41 2.65
N ALA A 54 12.36 -1.61 2.79
CA ALA A 54 11.64 -2.78 2.30
C ALA A 54 11.21 -2.62 0.84
N SER A 55 10.89 -1.40 0.42
CA SER A 55 10.49 -1.10 -0.96
C SER A 55 11.58 -1.51 -1.97
N GLY A 56 11.18 -2.29 -2.98
CA GLY A 56 12.09 -2.78 -4.01
C GLY A 56 13.09 -3.85 -3.55
N SER A 57 12.87 -4.49 -2.39
CA SER A 57 13.70 -5.61 -1.92
C SER A 57 13.51 -6.88 -2.75
N GLY A 58 12.35 -7.03 -3.41
CA GLY A 58 11.94 -8.26 -4.09
C GLY A 58 11.55 -9.41 -3.15
N LYS A 59 11.66 -9.20 -1.82
CA LYS A 59 11.32 -10.21 -0.80
C LYS A 59 9.93 -9.96 -0.28
N ILE A 60 8.92 -10.54 -0.93
CA ILE A 60 7.50 -10.33 -0.63
C ILE A 60 6.90 -11.59 0.00
N VAL A 61 6.08 -11.39 1.02
CA VAL A 61 5.29 -12.42 1.70
C VAL A 61 3.81 -12.10 1.50
N TYR A 62 3.06 -13.06 0.98
CA TYR A 62 1.64 -12.92 0.65
C TYR A 62 0.72 -13.63 1.65
N ASP A 63 1.29 -14.39 2.59
CA ASP A 63 0.55 -15.11 3.60
C ASP A 63 -0.28 -14.15 4.48
N LYS A 64 -1.60 -14.30 4.40
CA LYS A 64 -2.56 -13.48 5.15
C LYS A 64 -2.37 -13.54 6.66
N THR A 65 -1.82 -14.65 7.18
CA THR A 65 -1.59 -14.81 8.61
C THR A 65 -0.46 -13.94 9.14
N GLN A 66 0.36 -13.40 8.25
CA GLN A 66 1.45 -12.47 8.56
C GLN A 66 1.09 -11.00 8.37
N ILE A 67 -0.16 -10.72 8.01
CA ILE A 67 -0.68 -9.36 7.87
C ILE A 67 -1.37 -8.96 9.17
N ASP A 68 -0.92 -7.86 9.76
CA ASP A 68 -1.58 -7.30 10.94
C ASP A 68 -2.90 -6.64 10.54
N LEU A 69 -4.01 -7.19 11.03
CA LEU A 69 -5.35 -6.71 10.69
C LEU A 69 -5.62 -5.28 11.13
N ARG A 70 -4.85 -4.75 12.09
CA ARG A 70 -4.92 -3.32 12.47
C ARG A 70 -4.54 -2.42 11.28
N CYS A 71 -3.58 -2.86 10.44
CA CYS A 71 -3.22 -2.12 9.22
C CYS A 71 -4.39 -2.08 8.23
N ILE A 72 -5.11 -3.20 8.07
CA ILE A 72 -6.30 -3.28 7.21
C ILE A 72 -7.39 -2.34 7.70
N GLN A 73 -7.69 -2.39 9.00
CA GLN A 73 -8.71 -1.52 9.61
C GLN A 73 -8.35 -0.04 9.44
N ILE A 74 -7.12 0.35 9.77
CA ILE A 74 -6.64 1.73 9.63
C ILE A 74 -6.72 2.20 8.18
N ALA A 75 -6.35 1.33 7.22
CA ALA A 75 -6.42 1.66 5.80
C ALA A 75 -7.87 1.96 5.36
N PHE A 76 -8.84 1.15 5.77
CA PHE A 76 -10.26 1.43 5.51
C PHE A 76 -10.74 2.72 6.17
N ASP A 77 -10.37 2.96 7.43
CA ASP A 77 -10.76 4.16 8.17
C ASP A 77 -10.22 5.45 7.51
N ILE A 78 -8.98 5.41 7.03
CA ILE A 78 -8.37 6.52 6.30
C ILE A 78 -9.04 6.67 4.93
N ASN A 79 -9.21 5.57 4.19
CA ASN A 79 -9.82 5.58 2.86
C ASN A 79 -11.23 6.20 2.88
N LYS A 80 -12.02 5.86 3.89
CA LYS A 80 -13.36 6.43 4.11
C LYS A 80 -13.33 7.94 4.31
N LYS A 81 -12.30 8.47 4.99
CA LYS A 81 -12.14 9.92 5.21
C LYS A 81 -11.63 10.63 3.97
N LEU A 82 -10.79 9.98 3.17
CA LEU A 82 -10.23 10.54 1.94
C LEU A 82 -11.15 10.40 0.74
N GLU A 83 -12.18 9.54 0.84
CA GLU A 83 -13.13 9.24 -0.23
C GLU A 83 -12.45 8.81 -1.54
N THR A 84 -11.32 8.05 -1.42
CA THR A 84 -10.57 7.62 -2.59
C THR A 84 -11.11 6.30 -3.12
N GLN A 85 -11.15 6.17 -4.45
CA GLN A 85 -11.56 4.92 -5.11
C GLN A 85 -10.53 3.81 -4.90
N SER A 86 -9.25 4.16 -5.00
CA SER A 86 -8.15 3.19 -4.89
C SER A 86 -6.88 3.86 -4.40
N ILE A 87 -6.26 3.30 -3.36
CA ILE A 87 -5.06 3.85 -2.74
C ILE A 87 -4.27 2.78 -2.00
N ALA A 88 -2.96 2.91 -2.00
CA ALA A 88 -2.05 2.07 -1.23
C ALA A 88 -1.52 2.82 0.00
N TYR A 89 -1.36 2.10 1.11
CA TYR A 89 -0.81 2.57 2.38
C TYR A 89 0.37 1.69 2.77
N ASP A 90 1.50 2.31 3.13
CA ASP A 90 2.66 1.60 3.68
C ASP A 90 2.72 1.81 5.19
N PHE A 91 2.83 0.71 5.93
CA PHE A 91 2.85 0.68 7.38
C PHE A 91 4.19 0.17 7.90
N VAL A 92 4.71 0.85 8.90
CA VAL A 92 5.74 0.36 9.82
C VAL A 92 5.20 0.39 11.24
N PHE A 93 5.99 -0.07 12.21
CA PHE A 93 5.56 -0.17 13.60
C PHE A 93 6.48 0.66 14.51
N ASP A 94 5.89 1.37 15.46
CA ASP A 94 6.63 2.08 16.50
C ASP A 94 7.21 1.12 17.57
N THR A 95 7.87 1.66 18.56
CA THR A 95 8.47 0.88 19.67
C THR A 95 7.44 0.18 20.55
N GLU A 96 6.18 0.60 20.51
CA GLU A 96 5.06 -0.01 21.22
C GLU A 96 4.28 -0.98 20.34
N ASN A 97 4.80 -1.25 19.14
CA ASN A 97 4.16 -2.09 18.12
C ASN A 97 2.80 -1.54 17.62
N ASN A 98 2.65 -0.21 17.58
CA ASN A 98 1.51 0.41 16.93
C ASN A 98 1.78 0.62 15.44
N PRO A 99 0.83 0.30 14.54
CA PRO A 99 0.97 0.56 13.12
C PRO A 99 0.99 2.08 12.83
N LEU A 100 1.98 2.52 12.06
CA LEU A 100 2.13 3.90 11.60
C LEU A 100 2.12 3.93 10.08
N VAL A 101 1.28 4.78 9.48
CA VAL A 101 1.29 5.03 8.02
C VAL A 101 2.47 5.95 7.70
N ILE A 102 3.38 5.48 6.86
CA ILE A 102 4.57 6.24 6.43
C ILE A 102 4.47 6.76 5.00
N GLU A 103 3.65 6.13 4.18
CA GLU A 103 3.44 6.52 2.78
C GLU A 103 2.01 6.20 2.36
N ILE A 104 1.42 7.08 1.55
CA ILE A 104 0.18 6.83 0.82
C ILE A 104 0.42 7.10 -0.66
N SER A 105 -0.13 6.25 -1.54
CA SER A 105 0.07 6.37 -2.97
C SER A 105 -1.14 5.84 -3.74
N TYR A 106 -1.66 6.64 -4.67
CA TYR A 106 -2.67 6.19 -5.62
C TYR A 106 -2.08 5.50 -6.86
N GLY A 107 -0.75 5.57 -7.03
CA GLY A 107 -0.02 4.90 -8.11
C GLY A 107 0.76 3.70 -7.58
N TYR A 108 0.27 2.49 -7.79
CA TYR A 108 0.95 1.26 -7.38
C TYR A 108 1.03 0.25 -8.51
N ALA A 109 2.10 -0.57 -8.51
CA ALA A 109 2.34 -1.59 -9.52
C ALA A 109 1.43 -2.81 -9.28
N ILE A 110 0.46 -3.04 -10.16
CA ILE A 110 -0.54 -4.10 -10.03
C ILE A 110 0.08 -5.48 -10.04
N SER A 111 1.09 -5.72 -10.84
CA SER A 111 1.77 -7.01 -10.94
C SER A 111 2.36 -7.52 -9.62
N ALA A 112 2.62 -6.64 -8.66
CA ALA A 112 3.08 -7.03 -7.33
C ALA A 112 2.02 -7.80 -6.53
N TYR A 113 0.75 -7.74 -6.94
CA TYR A 113 -0.38 -8.33 -6.21
C TYR A 113 -0.98 -9.56 -6.88
N ASP A 114 -0.40 -10.01 -8.00
CA ASP A 114 -0.87 -11.21 -8.73
C ASP A 114 -0.82 -12.49 -7.89
N TYR A 115 -0.02 -12.48 -6.82
CA TYR A 115 0.15 -13.59 -5.87
C TYR A 115 -0.66 -13.43 -4.59
N CYS A 116 -1.43 -12.35 -4.43
CA CYS A 116 -2.34 -12.21 -3.29
C CYS A 116 -3.45 -13.25 -3.42
N GLU A 117 -3.62 -14.06 -2.36
CA GLU A 117 -4.55 -15.19 -2.35
C GLU A 117 -6.01 -14.77 -2.15
N GLY A 118 -6.25 -13.53 -1.71
CA GLY A 118 -7.58 -13.02 -1.44
C GLY A 118 -7.56 -11.60 -0.90
N PHE A 119 -8.68 -11.19 -0.32
CA PHE A 119 -8.89 -9.84 0.19
C PHE A 119 -9.77 -9.83 1.44
N TRP A 120 -9.75 -8.72 2.17
CA TRP A 120 -10.65 -8.43 3.30
C TRP A 120 -11.72 -7.43 2.88
N ASP A 121 -12.91 -7.57 3.45
CA ASP A 121 -13.93 -6.52 3.44
C ASP A 121 -13.74 -5.54 4.61
N GLU A 122 -14.59 -4.51 4.69
CA GLU A 122 -14.59 -3.50 5.76
C GLU A 122 -14.87 -4.06 7.17
N ASN A 123 -15.42 -5.27 7.27
CA ASN A 123 -15.66 -5.98 8.53
C ASN A 123 -14.53 -6.97 8.87
N LEU A 124 -13.41 -6.91 8.12
CA LEU A 124 -12.25 -7.80 8.23
C LEU A 124 -12.57 -9.27 7.94
N ASN A 125 -13.65 -9.57 7.22
CA ASN A 125 -13.91 -10.91 6.72
C ASN A 125 -12.99 -11.18 5.55
N TRP A 126 -12.38 -12.37 5.53
CA TRP A 126 -11.51 -12.82 4.45
C TRP A 126 -12.29 -13.52 3.35
N TYR A 127 -11.96 -13.19 2.12
CA TYR A 127 -12.47 -13.82 0.90
C TYR A 127 -11.31 -14.44 0.14
N ASP A 128 -11.35 -15.76 -0.02
CA ASP A 128 -10.36 -16.53 -0.76
C ASP A 128 -10.69 -16.48 -2.26
N GLU A 129 -10.51 -15.32 -2.83
CA GLU A 129 -10.86 -15.01 -4.21
C GLU A 129 -9.72 -14.22 -4.88
N LYS A 130 -9.56 -14.42 -6.19
CA LYS A 130 -8.52 -13.72 -6.95
C LYS A 130 -8.64 -12.21 -6.83
N VAL A 131 -7.54 -11.56 -6.49
CA VAL A 131 -7.43 -10.11 -6.43
C VAL A 131 -7.36 -9.54 -7.85
N THR A 132 -8.35 -8.71 -8.20
CA THR A 132 -8.49 -8.11 -9.54
C THR A 132 -8.80 -6.63 -9.45
N PRO A 133 -7.86 -5.78 -8.99
CA PRO A 133 -8.13 -4.39 -8.62
C PRO A 133 -8.73 -3.56 -9.77
N GLN A 134 -8.27 -3.79 -11.00
CA GLN A 134 -8.75 -3.08 -12.17
C GLN A 134 -10.24 -3.35 -12.45
N TYR A 135 -10.67 -4.62 -12.28
CA TYR A 135 -12.07 -4.99 -12.42
C TYR A 135 -12.93 -4.34 -11.33
N TRP A 136 -12.44 -4.35 -10.10
CA TRP A 136 -13.14 -3.73 -8.97
C TRP A 136 -13.33 -2.23 -9.16
N MET A 137 -12.30 -1.53 -9.66
CA MET A 137 -12.40 -0.10 -9.97
C MET A 137 -13.49 0.18 -11.01
N ILE A 138 -13.59 -0.66 -12.07
CA ILE A 138 -14.61 -0.53 -13.11
C ILE A 138 -16.00 -0.86 -12.56
N GLU A 139 -16.11 -1.96 -11.79
CA GLU A 139 -17.38 -2.32 -11.13
C GLU A 139 -17.93 -1.19 -10.27
N ASP A 140 -17.06 -0.62 -9.42
CA ASP A 140 -17.46 0.43 -8.50
C ASP A 140 -17.86 1.70 -9.26
N LEU A 141 -17.15 2.05 -10.34
CA LEU A 141 -17.53 3.15 -11.22
C LEU A 141 -18.90 2.92 -11.86
N ILE A 142 -19.17 1.71 -12.38
CA ILE A 142 -20.47 1.38 -12.99
C ILE A 142 -21.62 1.46 -11.96
N LYS A 143 -21.36 1.08 -10.70
CA LYS A 143 -22.36 1.19 -9.62
C LYS A 143 -22.73 2.65 -9.30
N THR A 144 -21.77 3.57 -9.43
CA THR A 144 -22.01 5.01 -9.17
C THR A 144 -22.78 5.71 -10.30
N LEU A 145 -22.85 5.10 -11.49
CA LEU A 145 -23.56 5.64 -12.66
C LEU A 145 -25.03 5.20 -12.74
N LYS A 146 -25.46 4.33 -11.84
CA LYS A 146 -26.86 3.86 -11.74
C LYS A 146 -27.61 4.61 -10.64
#